data_7188a72fd4e02f9fbdda05643070b532
#
_entry.id   7188a72fd4e02f9fbdda05643070b532
#
_cell.length_a   1.000
_cell.length_b   1.000
_cell.length_c   1.000
_cell.angle_alpha   90.00
_cell.angle_beta   90.00
_cell.angle_gamma   90.00
#
_symmetry.space_group_name_H-M   'P 1'
#
loop_
_entity.id
_entity.type
_entity.pdbx_description
1 polymer ?
#
loop_
_entity_poly.entity_id
_entity_poly.type
_entity_poly.pdbx_seq_one_letter_code
_entity_poly.pdbx_strand_id
1 'polypeptide(L)'
;MTILDGKKTSEALKQEIAEEVKQLKDQGKKVPHLAAVLVGDDGASLTYVGSKVKACEQVGFASTLVKLPADISEEKLLQEIAKLNANPEIDGYIVQLPLPKHINEQKILLAIDPTKDVDGFHPANFGRMALDMEAFIPATPFGIMELLKRYKVPTKGKHVVVVGRSHIVGRPISILLSQKGDQGNATVTLTHSHTPNLADLTRQADIVVMALGIPEFLKGDMVKEGVTVIDVGITRLKDDSNSKGYRIVGDVAFDEVKEKASYITPVPGGVGPMTIAMLLKNTLLAYKWYRN
;
A
#
# COMPACT_ATOMS: atom_id res chain seq x y z
N MET A 1 -23.24 -9.66 -4.70
CA MET A 1 -21.98 -9.17 -4.10
C MET A 1 -20.78 -9.79 -4.82
N THR A 2 -19.74 -9.00 -5.09
CA THR A 2 -18.46 -9.43 -5.69
C THR A 2 -17.34 -9.22 -4.69
N ILE A 3 -16.55 -10.26 -4.41
CA ILE A 3 -15.34 -10.14 -3.59
C ILE A 3 -14.22 -9.52 -4.44
N LEU A 4 -13.64 -8.44 -3.96
CA LEU A 4 -12.43 -7.84 -4.52
C LEU A 4 -11.21 -8.64 -4.00
N ASP A 5 -10.91 -9.75 -4.66
CA ASP A 5 -9.84 -10.68 -4.25
C ASP A 5 -8.46 -10.12 -4.60
N GLY A 6 -7.85 -9.48 -3.61
CA GLY A 6 -6.52 -8.91 -3.76
C GLY A 6 -5.42 -9.96 -3.83
N LYS A 7 -5.61 -11.13 -3.22
CA LYS A 7 -4.64 -12.23 -3.32
C LYS A 7 -4.53 -12.71 -4.78
N LYS A 8 -5.66 -13.03 -5.40
CA LYS A 8 -5.70 -13.46 -6.81
C LYS A 8 -5.16 -12.38 -7.74
N THR A 9 -5.54 -11.12 -7.49
CA THR A 9 -5.10 -9.97 -8.29
C THR A 9 -3.60 -9.74 -8.16
N SER A 10 -3.05 -9.82 -6.94
CA SER A 10 -1.61 -9.66 -6.72
C SER A 10 -0.78 -10.77 -7.36
N GLU A 11 -1.27 -12.02 -7.37
CA GLU A 11 -0.59 -13.10 -8.07
C GLU A 11 -0.56 -12.87 -9.59
N ALA A 12 -1.66 -12.44 -10.20
CA ALA A 12 -1.69 -12.09 -11.62
C ALA A 12 -0.70 -10.96 -11.95
N LEU A 13 -0.65 -9.90 -11.13
CA LEU A 13 0.31 -8.81 -11.28
C LEU A 13 1.76 -9.26 -11.15
N LYS A 14 2.06 -10.14 -10.20
CA LYS A 14 3.41 -10.70 -10.07
C LYS A 14 3.80 -11.54 -11.28
N GLN A 15 2.87 -12.27 -11.87
CA GLN A 15 3.12 -13.01 -13.13
C GLN A 15 3.43 -12.05 -14.28
N GLU A 16 2.64 -10.97 -14.45
CA GLU A 16 2.89 -9.93 -15.46
C GLU A 16 4.29 -9.32 -15.29
N ILE A 17 4.67 -8.98 -14.05
CA ILE A 17 6.00 -8.44 -13.73
C ILE A 17 7.10 -9.48 -14.04
N ALA A 18 6.89 -10.75 -13.68
CA ALA A 18 7.86 -11.82 -13.93
C ALA A 18 8.11 -12.04 -15.43
N GLU A 19 7.08 -11.94 -16.25
CA GLU A 19 7.21 -12.03 -17.72
C GLU A 19 8.04 -10.87 -18.27
N GLU A 20 7.82 -9.63 -17.80
CA GLU A 20 8.66 -8.48 -18.19
C GLU A 20 10.12 -8.66 -17.75
N VAL A 21 10.36 -9.16 -16.55
CA VAL A 21 11.72 -9.42 -16.04
C VAL A 21 12.41 -10.52 -16.84
N LYS A 22 11.67 -11.54 -17.24
CA LYS A 22 12.19 -12.58 -18.10
C LYS A 22 12.66 -12.01 -19.44
N GLN A 23 11.87 -11.13 -20.05
CA GLN A 23 12.26 -10.45 -21.30
C GLN A 23 13.54 -9.62 -21.14
N LEU A 24 13.72 -8.94 -19.99
CA LEU A 24 14.96 -8.22 -19.70
C LEU A 24 16.17 -9.17 -19.62
N LYS A 25 16.02 -10.30 -18.93
CA LYS A 25 17.06 -11.33 -18.83
C LYS A 25 17.43 -11.92 -20.19
N ASP A 26 16.43 -12.24 -21.01
CA ASP A 26 16.61 -12.82 -22.34
C ASP A 26 17.35 -11.83 -23.28
N GLN A 27 17.24 -10.51 -23.02
CA GLN A 27 17.97 -9.44 -23.70
C GLN A 27 19.37 -9.17 -23.11
N GLY A 28 19.79 -9.92 -22.09
CA GLY A 28 21.05 -9.67 -21.39
C GLY A 28 21.08 -8.38 -20.55
N LYS A 29 19.91 -7.79 -20.27
CA LYS A 29 19.79 -6.59 -19.45
C LYS A 29 19.81 -6.92 -17.96
N LYS A 30 20.21 -5.94 -17.14
CA LYS A 30 20.09 -6.02 -15.70
C LYS A 30 18.62 -6.20 -15.32
N VAL A 31 18.36 -6.91 -14.24
CA VAL A 31 17.02 -7.01 -13.64
C VAL A 31 16.81 -5.92 -12.60
N PRO A 32 15.55 -5.50 -12.35
CA PRO A 32 15.25 -4.55 -11.28
C PRO A 32 15.77 -5.03 -9.93
N HIS A 33 16.27 -4.11 -9.11
CA HIS A 33 16.85 -4.39 -7.79
C HIS A 33 16.18 -3.57 -6.70
N LEU A 34 15.49 -4.26 -5.78
CA LEU A 34 14.87 -3.68 -4.60
C LEU A 34 15.74 -3.91 -3.37
N ALA A 35 16.08 -2.85 -2.64
CA ALA A 35 16.66 -2.99 -1.31
C ALA A 35 15.62 -2.71 -0.22
N ALA A 36 15.78 -3.33 0.94
CA ALA A 36 14.98 -3.09 2.12
C ALA A 36 15.88 -2.84 3.33
N VAL A 37 15.67 -1.72 4.01
CA VAL A 37 16.35 -1.40 5.27
C VAL A 37 15.43 -1.79 6.42
N LEU A 38 15.93 -2.62 7.32
CA LEU A 38 15.26 -3.03 8.54
C LEU A 38 16.09 -2.63 9.75
N VAL A 39 15.51 -1.86 10.66
CA VAL A 39 16.15 -1.43 11.90
C VAL A 39 15.51 -2.18 13.08
N GLY A 40 16.31 -2.97 13.78
CA GLY A 40 15.86 -3.81 14.89
C GLY A 40 15.26 -5.15 14.46
N ASP A 41 14.61 -5.81 15.42
CA ASP A 41 14.13 -7.20 15.33
C ASP A 41 12.62 -7.33 15.61
N ASP A 42 11.82 -6.27 15.35
CA ASP A 42 10.38 -6.36 15.51
C ASP A 42 9.80 -7.47 14.60
N GLY A 43 9.08 -8.42 15.21
CA GLY A 43 8.60 -9.62 14.54
C GLY A 43 7.62 -9.35 13.41
N ALA A 44 6.84 -8.27 13.50
CA ALA A 44 5.94 -7.86 12.42
C ALA A 44 6.74 -7.33 11.24
N SER A 45 7.71 -6.45 11.49
CA SER A 45 8.61 -5.87 10.48
C SER A 45 9.44 -6.94 9.78
N LEU A 46 9.97 -7.93 10.53
CA LEU A 46 10.67 -9.09 9.98
C LEU A 46 9.79 -9.89 9.01
N THR A 47 8.54 -10.14 9.40
CA THR A 47 7.58 -10.88 8.56
C THR A 47 7.25 -10.13 7.28
N TYR A 48 7.05 -8.80 7.37
CA TYR A 48 6.78 -7.95 6.21
C TYR A 48 7.96 -7.89 5.24
N VAL A 49 9.16 -7.66 5.75
CA VAL A 49 10.38 -7.62 4.92
C VAL A 49 10.64 -8.98 4.29
N GLY A 50 10.50 -10.08 5.04
CA GLY A 50 10.62 -11.43 4.51
C GLY A 50 9.65 -11.70 3.35
N SER A 51 8.42 -11.22 3.46
CA SER A 51 7.43 -11.33 2.39
C SER A 51 7.81 -10.53 1.14
N LYS A 52 8.42 -9.34 1.30
CA LYS A 52 8.91 -8.50 0.20
C LYS A 52 10.08 -9.14 -0.52
N VAL A 53 11.07 -9.67 0.21
CA VAL A 53 12.22 -10.42 -0.36
C VAL A 53 11.73 -11.63 -1.16
N LYS A 54 10.83 -12.42 -0.57
CA LYS A 54 10.26 -13.59 -1.25
C LYS A 54 9.49 -13.20 -2.51
N ALA A 55 8.79 -12.07 -2.49
CA ALA A 55 8.09 -11.56 -3.67
C ALA A 55 9.07 -11.10 -4.76
N CYS A 56 10.23 -10.52 -4.42
CA CYS A 56 11.30 -10.21 -5.37
C CYS A 56 11.82 -11.50 -6.06
N GLU A 57 12.08 -12.55 -5.28
CA GLU A 57 12.50 -13.84 -5.82
C GLU A 57 11.47 -14.42 -6.81
N GLN A 58 10.17 -14.36 -6.45
CA GLN A 58 9.08 -14.85 -7.28
C GLN A 58 9.03 -14.18 -8.66
N VAL A 59 9.30 -12.88 -8.74
CA VAL A 59 9.27 -12.12 -10.01
C VAL A 59 10.64 -12.04 -10.68
N GLY A 60 11.69 -12.59 -10.08
CA GLY A 60 13.04 -12.61 -10.63
C GLY A 60 13.82 -11.31 -10.49
N PHE A 61 13.45 -10.44 -9.55
CA PHE A 61 14.21 -9.25 -9.15
C PHE A 61 15.46 -9.63 -8.36
N ALA A 62 16.49 -8.79 -8.42
CA ALA A 62 17.52 -8.77 -7.39
C ALA A 62 16.96 -8.14 -6.10
N SER A 63 17.41 -8.61 -4.93
CA SER A 63 17.02 -8.02 -3.67
C SER A 63 18.19 -7.95 -2.69
N THR A 64 18.24 -6.87 -1.89
CA THR A 64 19.22 -6.67 -0.82
C THR A 64 18.50 -6.34 0.48
N LEU A 65 18.79 -7.09 1.55
CA LEU A 65 18.33 -6.76 2.89
C LEU A 65 19.47 -6.13 3.69
N VAL A 66 19.29 -4.88 4.08
CA VAL A 66 20.16 -4.13 4.98
C VAL A 66 19.58 -4.22 6.38
N LYS A 67 20.12 -5.13 7.20
CA LYS A 67 19.67 -5.32 8.58
C LYS A 67 20.58 -4.54 9.52
N LEU A 68 19.98 -3.64 10.32
CA LEU A 68 20.68 -2.74 11.23
C LEU A 68 20.20 -2.97 12.67
N PRO A 69 21.06 -2.82 13.67
CA PRO A 69 20.69 -3.04 15.06
C PRO A 69 19.69 -1.98 15.55
N ALA A 70 18.86 -2.34 16.53
CA ALA A 70 17.81 -1.45 17.06
C ALA A 70 18.35 -0.17 17.72
N ASP A 71 19.58 -0.20 18.21
CA ASP A 71 20.28 0.92 18.86
C ASP A 71 21.16 1.76 17.92
N ILE A 72 21.06 1.52 16.59
CA ILE A 72 21.78 2.32 15.59
C ILE A 72 21.46 3.81 15.78
N SER A 73 22.48 4.67 15.71
CA SER A 73 22.24 6.10 15.76
C SER A 73 21.61 6.61 14.46
N GLU A 74 20.81 7.68 14.56
CA GLU A 74 20.21 8.34 13.40
C GLU A 74 21.26 8.73 12.35
N GLU A 75 22.42 9.22 12.80
CA GLU A 75 23.51 9.60 11.90
C GLU A 75 24.03 8.41 11.08
N LYS A 76 24.25 7.25 11.74
CA LYS A 76 24.69 6.04 11.03
C LYS A 76 23.61 5.53 10.06
N LEU A 77 22.34 5.61 10.43
CA LEU A 77 21.25 5.25 9.50
C LEU A 77 21.24 6.18 8.28
N LEU A 78 21.42 7.50 8.48
CA LEU A 78 21.54 8.46 7.37
C LEU A 78 22.74 8.16 6.45
N GLN A 79 23.86 7.69 7.01
CA GLN A 79 25.02 7.27 6.21
C GLN A 79 24.69 6.03 5.36
N GLU A 80 23.97 5.06 5.90
CA GLU A 80 23.52 3.89 5.13
C GLU A 80 22.54 4.30 4.00
N ILE A 81 21.61 5.22 4.28
CA ILE A 81 20.73 5.79 3.25
C ILE A 81 21.53 6.50 2.15
N ALA A 82 22.54 7.29 2.50
CA ALA A 82 23.40 7.94 1.52
C ALA A 82 24.14 6.93 0.62
N LYS A 83 24.59 5.80 1.19
CA LYS A 83 25.19 4.71 0.39
C LYS A 83 24.18 4.07 -0.58
N LEU A 84 22.94 3.85 -0.14
CA LEU A 84 21.88 3.32 -1.00
C LEU A 84 21.49 4.29 -2.11
N ASN A 85 21.42 5.60 -1.81
CA ASN A 85 21.21 6.65 -2.80
C ASN A 85 22.30 6.64 -3.87
N ALA A 86 23.56 6.52 -3.47
CA ALA A 86 24.72 6.55 -4.37
C ALA A 86 24.93 5.22 -5.12
N ASN A 87 24.31 4.12 -4.70
CA ASN A 87 24.55 2.82 -5.31
C ASN A 87 23.80 2.68 -6.64
N PRO A 88 24.49 2.63 -7.80
CA PRO A 88 23.84 2.51 -9.09
C PRO A 88 23.19 1.15 -9.31
N GLU A 89 23.52 0.12 -8.53
CA GLU A 89 22.92 -1.20 -8.68
C GLU A 89 21.52 -1.30 -8.09
N ILE A 90 21.12 -0.37 -7.20
CA ILE A 90 19.82 -0.34 -6.55
C ILE A 90 18.89 0.60 -7.31
N ASP A 91 17.78 0.07 -7.81
CA ASP A 91 16.77 0.84 -8.54
C ASP A 91 15.77 1.52 -7.61
N GLY A 92 15.46 0.89 -6.51
CA GLY A 92 14.63 1.45 -5.47
C GLY A 92 14.85 0.77 -4.14
N TYR A 93 14.49 1.45 -3.06
CA TYR A 93 14.56 0.85 -1.74
C TYR A 93 13.48 1.39 -0.81
N ILE A 94 13.25 0.67 0.26
CA ILE A 94 12.33 1.03 1.32
C ILE A 94 13.06 1.06 2.65
N VAL A 95 12.60 1.91 3.56
CA VAL A 95 12.95 1.85 4.98
C VAL A 95 11.72 1.34 5.72
N GLN A 96 11.81 0.13 6.27
CA GLN A 96 10.68 -0.50 6.94
C GLN A 96 10.29 0.28 8.20
N LEU A 97 9.05 0.73 8.24
CA LEU A 97 8.45 1.41 9.40
C LEU A 97 7.71 0.41 10.32
N PRO A 98 7.55 0.73 11.62
CA PRO A 98 8.06 1.92 12.31
C PRO A 98 9.57 1.84 12.63
N LEU A 99 10.21 2.98 12.76
CA LEU A 99 11.58 3.08 13.25
C LEU A 99 11.61 3.14 14.79
N PRO A 100 12.77 2.82 15.43
CA PRO A 100 12.96 3.04 16.86
C PRO A 100 12.70 4.50 17.26
N LYS A 101 12.13 4.72 18.45
CA LYS A 101 11.65 6.05 18.91
C LYS A 101 12.72 7.15 18.97
N HIS A 102 14.00 6.79 19.06
CA HIS A 102 15.11 7.75 19.10
C HIS A 102 15.53 8.25 17.71
N ILE A 103 14.96 7.71 16.64
CA ILE A 103 15.22 8.10 15.27
C ILE A 103 14.05 8.96 14.76
N ASN A 104 14.35 10.10 14.16
CA ASN A 104 13.34 10.93 13.52
C ASN A 104 12.97 10.34 12.16
N GLU A 105 11.82 9.66 12.10
CA GLU A 105 11.30 9.00 10.90
C GLU A 105 11.18 9.96 9.71
N GLN A 106 10.69 11.19 9.94
CA GLN A 106 10.54 12.18 8.89
C GLN A 106 11.89 12.57 8.27
N LYS A 107 12.92 12.73 9.10
CA LYS A 107 14.27 13.06 8.63
C LYS A 107 14.86 11.94 7.77
N ILE A 108 14.59 10.69 8.15
CA ILE A 108 15.00 9.51 7.39
C ILE A 108 14.30 9.46 6.03
N LEU A 109 12.97 9.62 6.01
CA LEU A 109 12.18 9.61 4.77
C LEU A 109 12.62 10.73 3.81
N LEU A 110 12.93 11.92 4.33
CA LEU A 110 13.43 13.04 3.52
C LEU A 110 14.86 12.84 2.97
N ALA A 111 15.63 11.95 3.57
CA ALA A 111 16.98 11.63 3.08
C ALA A 111 16.99 10.61 1.93
N ILE A 112 15.88 9.95 1.67
CA ILE A 112 15.72 9.02 0.54
C ILE A 112 15.74 9.82 -0.76
N ASP A 113 16.51 9.37 -1.76
CA ASP A 113 16.42 9.95 -3.11
C ASP A 113 15.02 9.71 -3.69
N PRO A 114 14.27 10.76 -4.08
CA PRO A 114 12.93 10.60 -4.64
C PRO A 114 12.86 9.65 -5.85
N THR A 115 13.95 9.50 -6.59
CA THR A 115 14.04 8.58 -7.73
C THR A 115 14.17 7.12 -7.32
N LYS A 116 14.43 6.85 -6.04
CA LYS A 116 14.56 5.51 -5.45
C LYS A 116 13.52 5.21 -4.38
N ASP A 117 12.65 6.19 -4.07
CA ASP A 117 11.55 6.08 -3.10
C ASP A 117 10.38 5.26 -3.68
N VAL A 118 10.56 3.97 -3.83
CA VAL A 118 9.53 3.08 -4.41
C VAL A 118 8.35 2.80 -3.47
N ASP A 119 8.41 3.19 -2.20
CA ASP A 119 7.25 3.24 -1.30
C ASP A 119 6.33 4.44 -1.59
N GLY A 120 6.86 5.50 -2.26
CA GLY A 120 6.11 6.70 -2.62
C GLY A 120 5.81 7.63 -1.44
N PHE A 121 6.62 7.61 -0.38
CA PHE A 121 6.38 8.41 0.83
C PHE A 121 7.11 9.74 0.83
N HIS A 122 8.09 9.93 -0.06
CA HIS A 122 8.83 11.17 -0.15
C HIS A 122 7.91 12.32 -0.62
N PRO A 123 7.97 13.51 0.00
CA PRO A 123 7.10 14.65 -0.36
C PRO A 123 7.16 15.05 -1.84
N ALA A 124 8.30 14.86 -2.51
CA ALA A 124 8.44 15.12 -3.94
C ALA A 124 7.51 14.19 -4.75
N ASN A 125 7.50 12.88 -4.46
CA ASN A 125 6.61 11.93 -5.12
C ASN A 125 5.15 12.21 -4.78
N PHE A 126 4.85 12.51 -3.52
CA PHE A 126 3.50 12.86 -3.09
C PHE A 126 2.99 14.13 -3.79
N GLY A 127 3.81 15.17 -3.89
CA GLY A 127 3.47 16.42 -4.58
C GLY A 127 3.25 16.20 -6.09
N ARG A 128 4.13 15.44 -6.74
CA ARG A 128 3.99 15.08 -8.16
C ARG A 128 2.71 14.28 -8.41
N MET A 129 2.44 13.26 -7.57
CA MET A 129 1.18 12.50 -7.62
C MET A 129 -0.03 13.42 -7.49
N ALA A 130 -0.02 14.36 -6.54
CA ALA A 130 -1.13 15.29 -6.32
C ALA A 130 -1.36 16.26 -7.49
N LEU A 131 -0.37 16.46 -8.35
CA LEU A 131 -0.40 17.30 -9.53
C LEU A 131 -0.55 16.51 -10.85
N ASP A 132 -0.97 15.26 -10.78
CA ASP A 132 -1.12 14.36 -11.95
C ASP A 132 0.17 14.15 -12.76
N MET A 133 1.35 14.30 -12.11
CA MET A 133 2.66 14.07 -12.71
C MET A 133 3.13 12.65 -12.44
N GLU A 134 4.02 12.13 -13.30
CA GLU A 134 4.68 10.85 -13.04
C GLU A 134 5.36 10.83 -11.68
N ALA A 135 5.01 9.85 -10.84
CA ALA A 135 5.55 9.68 -9.49
C ALA A 135 5.42 8.23 -9.03
N PHE A 136 6.18 7.85 -8.04
CA PHE A 136 5.87 6.64 -7.29
C PHE A 136 4.68 6.91 -6.39
N ILE A 137 3.64 6.12 -6.60
CA ILE A 137 2.39 6.19 -5.82
C ILE A 137 2.55 5.33 -4.58
N PRO A 138 2.14 5.80 -3.37
CA PRO A 138 2.15 4.96 -2.18
C PRO A 138 1.51 3.60 -2.45
N ALA A 139 2.21 2.52 -2.10
CA ALA A 139 1.90 1.17 -2.58
C ALA A 139 0.48 0.71 -2.21
N THR A 140 -0.03 1.03 -1.02
CA THR A 140 -1.39 0.64 -0.60
C THR A 140 -2.48 1.37 -1.39
N PRO A 141 -2.49 2.70 -1.52
CA PRO A 141 -3.41 3.42 -2.41
C PRO A 141 -3.31 2.97 -3.87
N PHE A 142 -2.10 2.72 -4.36
CA PHE A 142 -1.91 2.19 -5.71
C PHE A 142 -2.59 0.83 -5.89
N GLY A 143 -2.48 -0.06 -4.88
CA GLY A 143 -3.15 -1.35 -4.87
C GLY A 143 -4.67 -1.24 -4.85
N ILE A 144 -5.23 -0.27 -4.15
CA ILE A 144 -6.67 0.01 -4.15
C ILE A 144 -7.12 0.44 -5.55
N MET A 145 -6.42 1.39 -6.18
CA MET A 145 -6.74 1.84 -7.54
C MET A 145 -6.66 0.69 -8.56
N GLU A 146 -5.67 -0.18 -8.43
CA GLU A 146 -5.52 -1.34 -9.31
C GLU A 146 -6.64 -2.38 -9.09
N LEU A 147 -7.08 -2.60 -7.86
CA LEU A 147 -8.25 -3.44 -7.57
C LEU A 147 -9.51 -2.88 -8.24
N LEU A 148 -9.81 -1.60 -7.99
CA LEU A 148 -10.97 -0.94 -8.59
C LEU A 148 -10.96 -1.05 -10.12
N LYS A 149 -9.78 -0.85 -10.74
CA LYS A 149 -9.58 -0.97 -12.18
C LYS A 149 -9.86 -2.38 -12.69
N ARG A 150 -9.25 -3.41 -12.10
CA ARG A 150 -9.36 -4.79 -12.59
C ARG A 150 -10.75 -5.37 -12.41
N TYR A 151 -11.44 -4.96 -11.36
CA TYR A 151 -12.84 -5.35 -11.13
C TYR A 151 -13.84 -4.42 -11.82
N LYS A 152 -13.36 -3.42 -12.59
CA LYS A 152 -14.18 -2.46 -13.33
C LYS A 152 -15.20 -1.75 -12.43
N VAL A 153 -14.81 -1.46 -11.19
CA VAL A 153 -15.66 -0.70 -10.26
C VAL A 153 -15.74 0.75 -10.74
N PRO A 154 -16.94 1.28 -11.00
CA PRO A 154 -17.07 2.64 -11.49
C PRO A 154 -16.76 3.66 -10.40
N THR A 155 -15.87 4.61 -10.69
CA THR A 155 -15.50 5.72 -9.78
C THR A 155 -16.02 7.06 -10.25
N LYS A 156 -16.13 7.25 -11.57
CA LYS A 156 -16.57 8.51 -12.19
C LYS A 156 -17.98 8.92 -11.73
N GLY A 157 -18.06 10.13 -11.16
CA GLY A 157 -19.32 10.69 -10.66
C GLY A 157 -19.80 10.05 -9.35
N LYS A 158 -19.01 9.18 -8.72
CA LYS A 158 -19.35 8.52 -7.46
C LYS A 158 -18.96 9.39 -6.26
N HIS A 159 -19.76 9.29 -5.20
CA HIS A 159 -19.40 9.83 -3.90
C HIS A 159 -18.57 8.79 -3.13
N VAL A 160 -17.33 9.15 -2.82
CA VAL A 160 -16.42 8.31 -2.05
C VAL A 160 -16.21 8.91 -0.67
N VAL A 161 -16.36 8.12 0.36
CA VAL A 161 -16.00 8.49 1.73
C VAL A 161 -14.76 7.72 2.15
N VAL A 162 -13.68 8.44 2.42
CA VAL A 162 -12.42 7.88 2.93
C VAL A 162 -12.37 8.12 4.43
N VAL A 163 -12.33 7.04 5.20
CA VAL A 163 -12.32 7.09 6.67
C VAL A 163 -10.89 6.86 7.17
N GLY A 164 -10.25 7.93 7.61
CA GLY A 164 -8.84 7.98 7.96
C GLY A 164 -8.05 8.93 7.06
N ARG A 165 -7.12 9.71 7.64
CA ARG A 165 -6.35 10.75 6.94
C ARG A 165 -4.83 10.58 7.06
N SER A 166 -4.37 9.35 7.15
CA SER A 166 -2.93 9.05 7.19
C SER A 166 -2.23 9.53 5.91
N HIS A 167 -0.94 9.86 6.02
CA HIS A 167 -0.13 10.24 4.86
C HIS A 167 0.15 9.08 3.92
N ILE A 168 0.06 7.84 4.43
CA ILE A 168 0.39 6.63 3.67
C ILE A 168 -0.82 5.99 2.97
N VAL A 169 -2.06 6.26 3.41
CA VAL A 169 -3.28 5.69 2.81
C VAL A 169 -4.36 6.74 2.57
N GLY A 170 -4.92 7.33 3.64
CA GLY A 170 -6.15 8.14 3.53
C GLY A 170 -6.01 9.36 2.62
N ARG A 171 -4.96 10.16 2.80
CA ARG A 171 -4.70 11.32 1.93
C ARG A 171 -4.40 10.91 0.48
N PRO A 172 -3.44 10.02 0.20
CA PRO A 172 -3.14 9.67 -1.18
C PRO A 172 -4.32 9.04 -1.91
N ILE A 173 -5.11 8.14 -1.29
CA ILE A 173 -6.26 7.55 -1.98
C ILE A 173 -7.36 8.57 -2.26
N SER A 174 -7.57 9.57 -1.38
CA SER A 174 -8.54 10.63 -1.63
C SER A 174 -8.13 11.53 -2.81
N ILE A 175 -6.84 11.78 -2.98
CA ILE A 175 -6.30 12.50 -4.13
C ILE A 175 -6.50 11.68 -5.41
N LEU A 176 -6.02 10.43 -5.43
CA LEU A 176 -6.10 9.56 -6.61
C LEU A 176 -7.54 9.38 -7.12
N LEU A 177 -8.50 9.19 -6.23
CA LEU A 177 -9.91 9.04 -6.62
C LEU A 177 -10.54 10.33 -7.14
N SER A 178 -10.03 11.51 -6.75
CA SER A 178 -10.52 12.81 -7.22
C SER A 178 -9.84 13.29 -8.49
N GLN A 179 -8.72 12.72 -8.91
CA GLN A 179 -7.99 13.07 -10.12
C GLN A 179 -8.82 12.85 -11.39
N LYS A 180 -8.47 13.56 -12.47
CA LYS A 180 -9.03 13.31 -13.79
C LYS A 180 -8.52 11.97 -14.34
N GLY A 181 -9.40 11.19 -14.94
CA GLY A 181 -9.02 9.91 -15.54
C GLY A 181 -10.09 8.83 -15.38
N ASP A 182 -9.86 7.68 -16.00
CA ASP A 182 -10.83 6.58 -16.04
C ASP A 182 -11.11 5.95 -14.67
N GLN A 183 -10.13 6.01 -13.77
CA GLN A 183 -10.23 5.46 -12.41
C GLN A 183 -10.36 6.54 -11.33
N GLY A 184 -10.53 7.79 -11.74
CA GLY A 184 -10.75 8.94 -10.86
C GLY A 184 -12.14 9.54 -11.06
N ASN A 185 -12.18 10.89 -11.09
CA ASN A 185 -13.40 11.69 -11.30
C ASN A 185 -14.50 11.43 -10.25
N ALA A 186 -14.12 11.01 -9.05
CA ALA A 186 -15.02 10.88 -7.91
C ALA A 186 -15.11 12.19 -7.12
N THR A 187 -16.23 12.39 -6.41
CA THR A 187 -16.33 13.39 -5.34
C THR A 187 -15.90 12.71 -4.05
N VAL A 188 -14.87 13.22 -3.39
CA VAL A 188 -14.28 12.54 -2.22
C VAL A 188 -14.48 13.36 -0.96
N THR A 189 -15.05 12.73 0.06
CA THR A 189 -15.13 13.23 1.43
C THR A 189 -14.07 12.52 2.27
N LEU A 190 -13.03 13.25 2.70
CA LEU A 190 -12.00 12.73 3.61
C LEU A 190 -12.40 12.98 5.05
N THR A 191 -12.54 11.92 5.84
CA THR A 191 -13.01 11.96 7.23
C THR A 191 -11.91 11.56 8.23
N HIS A 192 -12.12 11.89 9.49
CA HIS A 192 -11.15 11.65 10.57
C HIS A 192 -11.84 11.65 11.95
N SER A 193 -11.10 11.43 13.01
CA SER A 193 -11.61 11.30 14.39
C SER A 193 -12.43 12.50 14.91
N HIS A 194 -12.31 13.68 14.28
CA HIS A 194 -13.09 14.87 14.63
C HIS A 194 -14.26 15.12 13.66
N THR A 195 -14.54 14.21 12.74
CA THR A 195 -15.66 14.32 11.81
C THR A 195 -16.95 13.95 12.54
N PRO A 196 -17.90 14.88 12.70
CA PRO A 196 -19.19 14.57 13.30
C PRO A 196 -20.03 13.70 12.34
N ASN A 197 -20.95 12.95 12.90
CA ASN A 197 -21.95 12.18 12.13
C ASN A 197 -21.37 11.29 11.02
N LEU A 198 -20.25 10.62 11.31
CA LEU A 198 -19.52 9.80 10.33
C LEU A 198 -20.44 8.76 9.66
N ALA A 199 -21.34 8.13 10.41
CA ALA A 199 -22.28 7.15 9.90
C ALA A 199 -23.24 7.72 8.84
N ASP A 200 -23.63 9.00 8.94
CA ASP A 200 -24.46 9.66 7.94
C ASP A 200 -23.72 9.89 6.63
N LEU A 201 -22.42 10.20 6.73
CA LEU A 201 -21.57 10.34 5.54
C LEU A 201 -21.35 8.99 4.84
N THR A 202 -21.05 7.93 5.59
CA THR A 202 -20.81 6.60 5.00
C THR A 202 -22.08 6.00 4.42
N ARG A 203 -23.26 6.25 4.99
CA ARG A 203 -24.57 5.82 4.40
C ARG A 203 -24.85 6.49 3.05
N GLN A 204 -24.32 7.68 2.77
CA GLN A 204 -24.51 8.36 1.49
C GLN A 204 -23.49 7.92 0.43
N ALA A 205 -22.39 7.29 0.85
CA ALA A 205 -21.28 6.94 -0.02
C ALA A 205 -21.63 5.82 -1.02
N ASP A 206 -21.19 5.96 -2.26
CA ASP A 206 -21.16 4.88 -3.25
C ASP A 206 -19.98 3.94 -3.01
N ILE A 207 -18.87 4.52 -2.53
CA ILE A 207 -17.64 3.79 -2.19
C ILE A 207 -17.17 4.26 -0.81
N VAL A 208 -16.86 3.30 0.07
CA VAL A 208 -16.26 3.58 1.39
C VAL A 208 -14.88 2.95 1.43
N VAL A 209 -13.86 3.74 1.80
CA VAL A 209 -12.49 3.26 2.04
C VAL A 209 -12.21 3.37 3.53
N MET A 210 -12.03 2.24 4.21
CA MET A 210 -11.75 2.16 5.63
C MET A 210 -10.26 2.03 5.90
N ALA A 211 -9.66 3.01 6.59
CA ALA A 211 -8.23 3.06 6.89
C ALA A 211 -7.98 3.66 8.29
N LEU A 212 -8.61 3.08 9.32
CA LEU A 212 -8.56 3.51 10.71
C LEU A 212 -7.62 2.67 11.57
N GLY A 213 -7.53 1.37 11.30
CA GLY A 213 -6.92 0.39 12.18
C GLY A 213 -7.75 0.10 13.44
N ILE A 214 -9.08 0.26 13.35
CA ILE A 214 -10.03 -0.05 14.43
C ILE A 214 -10.88 -1.24 13.99
N PRO A 215 -10.76 -2.40 14.65
CA PRO A 215 -11.43 -3.62 14.24
C PRO A 215 -12.96 -3.47 14.14
N GLU A 216 -13.51 -3.93 13.02
CA GLU A 216 -14.95 -4.05 12.80
C GLU A 216 -15.75 -2.77 13.09
N PHE A 217 -15.15 -1.61 12.83
CA PHE A 217 -15.72 -0.29 13.10
C PHE A 217 -16.93 0.00 12.19
N LEU A 218 -16.81 -0.25 10.87
CA LEU A 218 -17.91 -0.02 9.92
C LEU A 218 -18.94 -1.15 10.03
N LYS A 219 -20.15 -0.78 10.43
CA LYS A 219 -21.26 -1.72 10.60
C LYS A 219 -22.24 -1.69 9.42
N GLY A 220 -23.11 -2.70 9.34
CA GLY A 220 -24.11 -2.81 8.28
C GLY A 220 -25.11 -1.66 8.22
N ASP A 221 -25.45 -1.04 9.35
CA ASP A 221 -26.35 0.12 9.42
C ASP A 221 -25.66 1.45 9.02
N MET A 222 -24.35 1.45 8.87
CA MET A 222 -23.55 2.61 8.46
C MET A 222 -23.34 2.69 6.94
N VAL A 223 -23.91 1.78 6.16
CA VAL A 223 -23.76 1.76 4.69
C VAL A 223 -25.11 1.57 3.99
N LYS A 224 -25.21 2.08 2.75
CA LYS A 224 -26.37 1.87 1.90
C LYS A 224 -26.29 0.58 1.09
N GLU A 225 -27.43 0.14 0.53
CA GLU A 225 -27.47 -0.93 -0.45
C GLU A 225 -26.63 -0.60 -1.70
N GLY A 226 -25.93 -1.58 -2.23
CA GLY A 226 -25.11 -1.46 -3.43
C GLY A 226 -23.75 -0.79 -3.23
N VAL A 227 -23.35 -0.48 -2.00
CA VAL A 227 -22.07 0.15 -1.68
C VAL A 227 -20.88 -0.69 -2.14
N THR A 228 -19.79 -0.04 -2.52
CA THR A 228 -18.46 -0.66 -2.64
C THR A 228 -17.66 -0.37 -1.37
N VAL A 229 -17.09 -1.40 -0.74
CA VAL A 229 -16.31 -1.24 0.50
C VAL A 229 -14.89 -1.76 0.33
N ILE A 230 -13.92 -0.89 0.58
CA ILE A 230 -12.49 -1.18 0.57
C ILE A 230 -11.99 -1.13 2.01
N ASP A 231 -11.67 -2.28 2.56
CA ASP A 231 -11.11 -2.42 3.90
C ASP A 231 -9.58 -2.52 3.84
N VAL A 232 -8.91 -1.53 4.39
CA VAL A 232 -7.44 -1.47 4.49
C VAL A 232 -6.95 -1.96 5.84
N GLY A 233 -7.86 -2.06 6.82
CA GLY A 233 -7.54 -2.46 8.18
C GLY A 233 -6.91 -3.85 8.26
N ILE A 234 -5.89 -4.00 9.11
CA ILE A 234 -5.28 -5.30 9.44
C ILE A 234 -4.97 -5.30 10.93
N THR A 235 -5.80 -5.95 11.71
CA THR A 235 -5.63 -6.06 13.16
C THR A 235 -5.62 -7.52 13.57
N ARG A 236 -4.69 -7.89 14.47
CA ARG A 236 -4.65 -9.21 15.09
C ARG A 236 -5.47 -9.15 16.37
N LEU A 237 -6.57 -9.89 16.40
CA LEU A 237 -7.35 -10.10 17.61
C LEU A 237 -7.00 -11.45 18.22
N LYS A 238 -6.82 -11.50 19.55
CA LYS A 238 -6.63 -12.75 20.28
C LYS A 238 -7.82 -13.68 20.00
N ASP A 239 -7.52 -14.92 19.66
CA ASP A 239 -8.53 -15.94 19.37
C ASP A 239 -7.96 -17.30 19.78
N ASP A 240 -8.37 -17.74 20.98
CA ASP A 240 -7.88 -18.99 21.57
C ASP A 240 -8.45 -20.23 20.85
N SER A 241 -9.47 -20.08 20.00
CA SER A 241 -10.01 -21.14 19.15
C SER A 241 -9.19 -21.38 17.88
N ASN A 242 -8.35 -20.43 17.51
CA ASN A 242 -7.49 -20.52 16.34
C ASN A 242 -6.13 -21.13 16.70
N SER A 243 -5.64 -22.08 15.90
CA SER A 243 -4.34 -22.73 16.11
C SER A 243 -3.14 -21.76 16.19
N LYS A 244 -3.29 -20.54 15.64
CA LYS A 244 -2.29 -19.46 15.71
C LYS A 244 -2.46 -18.56 16.94
N GLY A 245 -3.49 -18.77 17.77
CA GLY A 245 -3.81 -17.93 18.93
C GLY A 245 -4.38 -16.56 18.58
N TYR A 246 -4.64 -16.26 17.30
CA TYR A 246 -5.24 -14.99 16.85
C TYR A 246 -5.98 -15.16 15.53
N ARG A 247 -6.93 -14.26 15.28
CA ARG A 247 -7.53 -14.03 13.96
C ARG A 247 -7.16 -12.65 13.43
N ILE A 248 -7.13 -12.51 12.11
CA ILE A 248 -6.90 -11.23 11.44
C ILE A 248 -8.26 -10.69 11.01
N VAL A 249 -8.52 -9.44 11.38
CA VAL A 249 -9.73 -8.70 11.01
C VAL A 249 -9.39 -7.35 10.43
N GLY A 250 -10.30 -6.79 9.64
CA GLY A 250 -10.23 -5.44 9.13
C GLY A 250 -10.99 -4.43 9.98
N ASP A 251 -11.14 -3.24 9.41
CA ASP A 251 -11.93 -2.15 10.01
C ASP A 251 -13.45 -2.33 9.74
N VAL A 252 -13.84 -3.31 8.94
CA VAL A 252 -15.22 -3.56 8.51
C VAL A 252 -15.79 -4.80 9.20
N ALA A 253 -16.98 -4.69 9.77
CA ALA A 253 -17.78 -5.84 10.21
C ALA A 253 -18.27 -6.60 8.95
N PHE A 254 -17.38 -7.44 8.41
CA PHE A 254 -17.51 -8.04 7.09
C PHE A 254 -18.86 -8.75 6.89
N ASP A 255 -19.29 -9.56 7.86
CA ASP A 255 -20.51 -10.36 7.75
C ASP A 255 -21.79 -9.51 7.69
N GLU A 256 -21.80 -8.35 8.36
CA GLU A 256 -22.92 -7.42 8.29
C GLU A 256 -22.92 -6.62 6.99
N VAL A 257 -21.75 -6.09 6.60
CA VAL A 257 -21.61 -5.18 5.47
C VAL A 257 -21.74 -5.91 4.13
N LYS A 258 -21.27 -7.15 4.04
CA LYS A 258 -21.37 -7.96 2.82
C LYS A 258 -22.80 -8.12 2.29
N GLU A 259 -23.79 -8.14 3.19
CA GLU A 259 -25.20 -8.31 2.81
C GLU A 259 -25.71 -7.13 1.97
N LYS A 260 -25.12 -5.94 2.14
CA LYS A 260 -25.47 -4.72 1.41
C LYS A 260 -24.52 -4.35 0.28
N ALA A 261 -23.29 -4.86 0.34
CA ALA A 261 -22.24 -4.47 -0.59
C ALA A 261 -22.42 -5.07 -1.99
N SER A 262 -22.20 -4.28 -3.04
CA SER A 262 -22.00 -4.80 -4.40
C SER A 262 -20.59 -5.34 -4.58
N TYR A 263 -19.60 -4.67 -4.00
CA TYR A 263 -18.19 -5.06 -3.98
C TYR A 263 -17.62 -4.88 -2.59
N ILE A 264 -16.79 -5.82 -2.14
CA ILE A 264 -16.12 -5.73 -0.84
C ILE A 264 -14.76 -6.44 -0.87
N THR A 265 -13.76 -5.86 -0.22
CA THR A 265 -12.48 -6.54 0.01
C THR A 265 -12.55 -7.41 1.25
N PRO A 266 -12.03 -8.65 1.23
CA PRO A 266 -11.91 -9.48 2.41
C PRO A 266 -10.67 -9.08 3.23
N VAL A 267 -10.68 -9.35 4.53
CA VAL A 267 -9.50 -9.29 5.40
C VAL A 267 -9.40 -10.60 6.17
N PRO A 268 -8.30 -11.36 5.98
CA PRO A 268 -7.16 -11.13 5.06
C PRO A 268 -7.50 -11.43 3.59
N GLY A 269 -6.61 -10.97 2.67
CA GLY A 269 -6.68 -11.34 1.25
C GLY A 269 -7.18 -10.25 0.30
N GLY A 270 -7.59 -9.09 0.85
CA GLY A 270 -7.97 -7.90 0.07
C GLY A 270 -6.77 -6.98 -0.25
N VAL A 271 -6.73 -5.81 0.38
CA VAL A 271 -5.73 -4.77 0.07
C VAL A 271 -4.29 -5.18 0.41
N GLY A 272 -4.07 -5.91 1.51
CA GLY A 272 -2.72 -6.25 1.99
C GLY A 272 -1.81 -6.91 0.93
N PRO A 273 -2.22 -7.97 0.23
CA PRO A 273 -1.43 -8.59 -0.84
C PRO A 273 -1.08 -7.64 -1.98
N MET A 274 -1.97 -6.69 -2.29
CA MET A 274 -1.77 -5.69 -3.35
C MET A 274 -0.62 -4.73 -3.03
N THR A 275 -0.41 -4.38 -1.76
CA THR A 275 0.69 -3.49 -1.35
C THR A 275 2.05 -4.03 -1.79
N ILE A 276 2.29 -5.34 -1.63
CA ILE A 276 3.55 -5.97 -2.06
C ILE A 276 3.66 -5.96 -3.59
N ALA A 277 2.59 -6.29 -4.31
CA ALA A 277 2.61 -6.28 -5.78
C ALA A 277 2.88 -4.87 -6.34
N MET A 278 2.32 -3.82 -5.71
CA MET A 278 2.56 -2.44 -6.12
C MET A 278 3.97 -1.93 -5.79
N LEU A 279 4.56 -2.39 -4.70
CA LEU A 279 5.97 -2.12 -4.42
C LEU A 279 6.87 -2.69 -5.52
N LEU A 280 6.63 -3.92 -5.96
CA LEU A 280 7.35 -4.50 -7.10
C LEU A 280 7.10 -3.71 -8.39
N LYS A 281 5.87 -3.26 -8.64
CA LYS A 281 5.53 -2.43 -9.79
C LYS A 281 6.26 -1.08 -9.76
N ASN A 282 6.32 -0.40 -8.63
CA ASN A 282 7.10 0.82 -8.47
C ASN A 282 8.60 0.58 -8.69
N THR A 283 9.14 -0.54 -8.20
CA THR A 283 10.54 -0.90 -8.43
C THR A 283 10.84 -1.14 -9.92
N LEU A 284 9.93 -1.80 -10.63
CA LEU A 284 10.03 -1.98 -12.08
C LEU A 284 9.93 -0.64 -12.82
N LEU A 285 9.07 0.28 -12.37
CA LEU A 285 8.97 1.64 -12.90
C LEU A 285 10.26 2.42 -12.67
N ALA A 286 10.85 2.35 -11.47
CA ALA A 286 12.13 2.98 -11.16
C ALA A 286 13.23 2.51 -12.12
N TYR A 287 13.32 1.22 -12.35
CA TYR A 287 14.22 0.65 -13.33
C TYR A 287 13.99 1.22 -14.74
N LYS A 288 12.72 1.29 -15.19
CA LYS A 288 12.36 1.79 -16.53
C LYS A 288 12.64 3.28 -16.70
N TRP A 289 12.37 4.09 -15.70
CA TRP A 289 12.47 5.55 -15.79
C TRP A 289 13.91 6.07 -15.71
N TYR A 290 14.76 5.39 -14.97
CA TYR A 290 16.08 5.92 -14.66
C TYR A 290 17.24 5.11 -15.25
N ARG A 291 16.96 4.05 -16.03
CA ARG A 291 18.00 3.21 -16.64
C ARG A 291 17.82 2.90 -18.14
N ASN A 292 16.82 3.46 -18.77
CA ASN A 292 16.65 3.34 -20.24
C ASN A 292 17.14 4.57 -20.95
#